data_46ab7cd08869406ca1486551585f0e91
#
_entry.id   46ab7cd08869406ca1486551585f0e91
#
_cell.length_a   1.000
_cell.length_b   1.000
_cell.length_c   1.000
_cell.angle_alpha   90.00
_cell.angle_beta   90.00
_cell.angle_gamma   90.00
#
_symmetry.space_group_name_H-M   'P 1'
#
loop_
_entity.id
_entity.type
_entity.pdbx_description
1 polymer ?
#
loop_
_entity_poly.entity_id
_entity_poly.type
_entity_poly.pdbx_seq_one_letter_code
_entity_poly.pdbx_strand_id
1 'polypeptide(L)'
;MRIGITCYPGVGGSGILATRLGVEFAKRGHEVHFITYERPFAVQGNDQENVHIHLVNVLEYPLFKYPPYTVALGSEMARVAIQEKLDVLNVHYAIPHATAAYLAREITRVPYVVTLHGSDVTILGSDPSYQIVNNHSVERADAVTAVSEFMQREAYERLGLEREVKVIPNFVDTQVFAPAPCEAIERDCDKCGVIVHVSNFRPVKRVTDLVYAMSIVTKQEPEARLMLVGDGPDRHSVEKLIESLGLHSNVTLTGFRSDIPNLLRCSDIGVLCSETESAPLTLLEGMSTALPMIATKVGGVHEIINDGKNGLLVPPKHPEELAQAILRLYRDKKLRRILGEKARRTVLERYTADKVVNQYIETFESVSKTRGLA
;
A
#
# COMPACT_ATOMS: atom_id res chain seq x y z
N MET A 1 21.15 -12.09 7.07
CA MET A 1 21.00 -12.32 5.61
C MET A 1 21.30 -11.03 4.88
N ARG A 2 21.76 -11.14 3.63
CA ARG A 2 21.92 -10.05 2.66
C ARG A 2 20.75 -10.10 1.68
N ILE A 3 19.87 -9.12 1.76
CA ILE A 3 18.57 -9.12 1.08
C ILE A 3 18.56 -8.02 0.01
N GLY A 4 18.45 -8.40 -1.25
CA GLY A 4 18.18 -7.45 -2.33
C GLY A 4 16.69 -7.15 -2.40
N ILE A 5 16.30 -5.88 -2.45
CA ILE A 5 14.89 -5.47 -2.60
C ILE A 5 14.73 -4.62 -3.86
N THR A 6 13.76 -4.99 -4.69
CA THR A 6 13.36 -4.16 -5.83
C THR A 6 11.88 -3.83 -5.77
N CYS A 7 11.54 -2.58 -6.09
CA CYS A 7 10.18 -2.06 -6.07
C CYS A 7 10.07 -0.78 -6.91
N TYR A 8 8.87 -0.29 -7.13
CA TYR A 8 8.67 1.09 -7.57
C TYR A 8 9.01 2.05 -6.40
N PRO A 9 9.99 2.95 -6.53
CA PRO A 9 10.49 3.77 -5.43
C PRO A 9 9.57 4.92 -5.00
N GLY A 10 8.53 5.22 -5.78
CA GLY A 10 7.62 6.34 -5.53
C GLY A 10 6.59 6.13 -4.40
N VAL A 11 5.69 7.11 -4.23
CA VAL A 11 4.69 7.20 -3.14
C VAL A 11 3.51 6.22 -3.31
N GLY A 12 3.66 5.14 -4.06
CA GLY A 12 2.67 4.08 -4.20
C GLY A 12 2.67 3.10 -3.02
N GLY A 13 1.53 2.48 -2.71
CA GLY A 13 1.40 1.55 -1.58
C GLY A 13 2.42 0.41 -1.60
N SER A 14 2.68 -0.20 -2.76
CA SER A 14 3.69 -1.27 -2.92
C SER A 14 5.12 -0.78 -2.64
N GLY A 15 5.48 0.41 -3.12
CA GLY A 15 6.81 1.00 -2.88
C GLY A 15 7.02 1.38 -1.41
N ILE A 16 6.02 1.99 -0.79
CA ILE A 16 6.05 2.32 0.65
C ILE A 16 6.19 1.04 1.49
N LEU A 17 5.41 -0.01 1.19
CA LEU A 17 5.51 -1.28 1.90
C LEU A 17 6.88 -1.91 1.75
N ALA A 18 7.39 -2.04 0.50
CA ALA A 18 8.69 -2.64 0.23
C ALA A 18 9.82 -1.90 0.98
N THR A 19 9.75 -0.57 1.02
CA THR A 19 10.74 0.26 1.71
C THR A 19 10.64 0.09 3.23
N ARG A 20 9.43 0.14 3.80
CA ARG A 20 9.21 -0.10 5.23
C ARG A 20 9.69 -1.50 5.64
N LEU A 21 9.42 -2.50 4.80
CA LEU A 21 9.87 -3.88 5.02
C LEU A 21 11.39 -3.97 5.05
N GLY A 22 12.09 -3.32 4.11
CA GLY A 22 13.55 -3.27 4.11
C GLY A 22 14.13 -2.60 5.35
N VAL A 23 13.55 -1.48 5.80
CA VAL A 23 13.93 -0.82 7.06
C VAL A 23 13.73 -1.76 8.26
N GLU A 24 12.65 -2.52 8.28
CA GLU A 24 12.39 -3.49 9.35
C GLU A 24 13.35 -4.68 9.32
N PHE A 25 13.78 -5.14 8.15
CA PHE A 25 14.86 -6.13 8.04
C PHE A 25 16.19 -5.59 8.57
N ALA A 26 16.55 -4.36 8.21
CA ALA A 26 17.77 -3.72 8.69
C ALA A 26 17.79 -3.55 10.21
N LYS A 27 16.69 -3.14 10.83
CA LYS A 27 16.54 -3.08 12.31
C LYS A 27 16.75 -4.45 12.99
N ARG A 28 16.52 -5.56 12.28
CA ARG A 28 16.74 -6.93 12.78
C ARG A 28 18.13 -7.48 12.46
N GLY A 29 19.04 -6.62 12.00
CA GLY A 29 20.44 -6.96 11.72
C GLY A 29 20.68 -7.63 10.37
N HIS A 30 19.72 -7.57 9.45
CA HIS A 30 19.93 -7.97 8.06
C HIS A 30 20.57 -6.82 7.27
N GLU A 31 21.39 -7.15 6.29
CA GLU A 31 21.95 -6.19 5.32
C GLU A 31 21.00 -6.07 4.14
N VAL A 32 20.55 -4.87 3.81
CA VAL A 32 19.50 -4.60 2.82
C VAL A 32 20.03 -3.77 1.67
N HIS A 33 19.83 -4.25 0.46
CA HIS A 33 20.27 -3.63 -0.79
C HIS A 33 19.07 -3.30 -1.65
N PHE A 34 18.65 -2.02 -1.68
CA PHE A 34 17.62 -1.55 -2.60
C PHE A 34 18.19 -1.39 -4.01
N ILE A 35 17.55 -2.01 -5.00
CA ILE A 35 17.94 -1.96 -6.42
C ILE A 35 16.78 -1.32 -7.18
N THR A 36 16.88 -0.02 -7.46
CA THR A 36 15.78 0.82 -7.96
C THR A 36 16.31 1.92 -8.87
N TYR A 37 15.45 2.55 -9.69
CA TYR A 37 15.88 3.62 -10.60
C TYR A 37 16.02 4.99 -9.92
N GLU A 38 15.50 5.16 -8.72
CA GLU A 38 15.68 6.34 -7.86
C GLU A 38 15.64 5.94 -6.38
N ARG A 39 16.08 6.83 -5.50
CA ARG A 39 16.09 6.55 -4.05
C ARG A 39 14.65 6.32 -3.55
N PRO A 40 14.36 5.20 -2.86
CA PRO A 40 13.03 4.93 -2.35
C PRO A 40 12.56 6.00 -1.36
N PHE A 41 11.32 6.46 -1.52
CA PHE A 41 10.76 7.60 -0.79
C PHE A 41 10.83 7.45 0.75
N ALA A 42 10.51 6.29 1.29
CA ALA A 42 10.47 6.08 2.74
C ALA A 42 11.86 5.82 3.38
N VAL A 43 12.95 5.74 2.58
CA VAL A 43 14.34 5.70 3.08
C VAL A 43 14.93 7.12 3.21
N GLN A 44 14.28 8.14 2.64
CA GLN A 44 14.76 9.51 2.72
C GLN A 44 14.81 9.97 4.18
N GLY A 45 16.01 10.32 4.66
CA GLY A 45 16.25 10.76 6.03
C GLY A 45 16.51 9.66 7.07
N ASN A 46 16.48 8.39 6.68
CA ASN A 46 16.82 7.25 7.53
C ASN A 46 18.10 6.59 6.99
N ASP A 47 19.25 7.19 7.21
CA ASP A 47 20.55 6.56 6.92
C ASP A 47 20.79 5.49 7.99
N GLN A 48 20.35 4.26 7.71
CA GLN A 48 20.67 3.09 8.54
C GLN A 48 21.94 2.44 7.98
N GLU A 49 22.85 2.09 8.87
CA GLU A 49 24.16 1.53 8.56
C GLU A 49 24.08 0.26 7.67
N ASN A 50 22.99 -0.50 7.79
CA ASN A 50 22.77 -1.76 7.05
C ASN A 50 21.85 -1.58 5.81
N VAL A 51 21.65 -0.35 5.31
CA VAL A 51 20.80 -0.07 4.13
C VAL A 51 21.62 0.55 3.03
N HIS A 52 21.72 -0.14 1.91
CA HIS A 52 22.46 0.26 0.72
C HIS A 52 21.52 0.51 -0.44
N ILE A 53 21.83 1.52 -1.28
CA ILE A 53 21.01 1.88 -2.44
C ILE A 53 21.85 1.75 -3.71
N HIS A 54 21.37 0.94 -4.64
CA HIS A 54 21.95 0.73 -5.95
C HIS A 54 21.01 1.30 -7.00
N LEU A 55 21.44 2.34 -7.70
CA LEU A 55 20.63 2.99 -8.71
C LEU A 55 20.79 2.31 -10.07
N VAL A 56 19.68 1.93 -10.65
CA VAL A 56 19.62 1.35 -11.99
C VAL A 56 19.72 2.46 -13.03
N ASN A 57 20.84 2.51 -13.74
CA ASN A 57 21.05 3.43 -14.85
C ASN A 57 20.64 2.75 -16.17
N VAL A 58 19.82 3.42 -16.95
CA VAL A 58 19.41 2.95 -18.28
C VAL A 58 20.05 3.83 -19.33
N LEU A 59 20.86 3.22 -20.21
CA LEU A 59 21.49 3.94 -21.30
C LEU A 59 20.42 4.43 -22.29
N GLU A 60 20.38 5.75 -22.51
CA GLU A 60 19.63 6.33 -23.61
C GLU A 60 20.40 6.14 -24.90
N TYR A 61 19.80 5.43 -25.85
CA TYR A 61 20.41 5.17 -27.14
C TYR A 61 19.41 5.50 -28.25
N PRO A 62 19.81 6.28 -29.30
CA PRO A 62 18.88 6.81 -30.29
C PRO A 62 18.02 5.78 -31.05
N LEU A 63 18.48 4.52 -31.13
CA LEU A 63 17.71 3.45 -31.76
C LEU A 63 16.58 2.88 -30.87
N PHE A 64 16.59 3.18 -29.58
CA PHE A 64 15.54 2.72 -28.67
C PHE A 64 14.41 3.74 -28.60
N LYS A 65 13.24 3.36 -29.12
CA LYS A 65 12.03 4.14 -28.90
C LYS A 65 11.67 4.19 -27.41
N TYR A 66 11.89 3.07 -26.70
CA TYR A 66 11.71 2.92 -25.25
C TYR A 66 12.96 2.29 -24.67
N PRO A 67 13.60 2.91 -23.67
CA PRO A 67 14.76 2.33 -23.01
C PRO A 67 14.43 0.94 -22.39
N PRO A 68 15.28 -0.08 -22.57
CA PRO A 68 15.01 -1.44 -22.11
C PRO A 68 15.23 -1.60 -20.60
N TYR A 69 14.41 -0.96 -19.80
CA TYR A 69 14.54 -0.89 -18.33
C TYR A 69 14.64 -2.27 -17.67
N THR A 70 13.81 -3.24 -18.09
CA THR A 70 13.82 -4.61 -17.53
C THR A 70 15.18 -5.28 -17.65
N VAL A 71 15.87 -5.09 -18.79
CA VAL A 71 17.21 -5.66 -19.01
C VAL A 71 18.25 -4.96 -18.14
N ALA A 72 18.19 -3.62 -18.04
CA ALA A 72 19.09 -2.84 -17.19
C ALA A 72 18.92 -3.23 -15.71
N LEU A 73 17.68 -3.35 -15.26
CA LEU A 73 17.35 -3.78 -13.90
C LEU A 73 17.86 -5.19 -13.60
N GLY A 74 17.65 -6.16 -14.51
CA GLY A 74 18.16 -7.53 -14.35
C GLY A 74 19.69 -7.60 -14.31
N SER A 75 20.38 -6.79 -15.12
CA SER A 75 21.84 -6.65 -15.09
C SER A 75 22.33 -6.08 -13.76
N GLU A 76 21.67 -5.04 -13.25
CA GLU A 76 22.03 -4.42 -11.97
C GLU A 76 21.76 -5.39 -10.80
N MET A 77 20.63 -6.10 -10.81
CA MET A 77 20.34 -7.13 -9.82
C MET A 77 21.41 -8.23 -9.82
N ALA A 78 21.85 -8.69 -11.00
CA ALA A 78 22.89 -9.71 -11.10
C ALA A 78 24.23 -9.16 -10.59
N ARG A 79 24.61 -7.92 -10.95
CA ARG A 79 25.82 -7.27 -10.49
C ARG A 79 25.86 -7.16 -8.96
N VAL A 80 24.80 -6.60 -8.36
CA VAL A 80 24.67 -6.44 -6.90
C VAL A 80 24.67 -7.80 -6.22
N ALA A 81 23.94 -8.78 -6.74
CA ALA A 81 23.87 -10.14 -6.19
C ALA A 81 25.25 -10.82 -6.12
N ILE A 82 26.12 -10.59 -7.12
CA ILE A 82 27.49 -11.13 -7.14
C ILE A 82 28.40 -10.35 -6.19
N GLN A 83 28.40 -9.01 -6.27
CA GLN A 83 29.30 -8.14 -5.52
C GLN A 83 29.04 -8.18 -4.02
N GLU A 84 27.78 -8.08 -3.64
CA GLU A 84 27.33 -8.04 -2.25
C GLU A 84 26.98 -9.43 -1.69
N LYS A 85 27.10 -10.48 -2.52
CA LYS A 85 26.81 -11.88 -2.14
C LYS A 85 25.42 -12.03 -1.53
N LEU A 86 24.39 -11.56 -2.26
CA LEU A 86 23.02 -11.63 -1.77
C LEU A 86 22.57 -13.06 -1.52
N ASP A 87 21.80 -13.25 -0.45
CA ASP A 87 21.18 -14.53 -0.11
C ASP A 87 19.84 -14.72 -0.85
N VAL A 88 19.12 -13.63 -1.10
CA VAL A 88 17.78 -13.62 -1.72
C VAL A 88 17.49 -12.28 -2.38
N LEU A 89 16.69 -12.29 -3.45
CA LEU A 89 16.05 -11.13 -4.05
C LEU A 89 14.57 -11.08 -3.64
N ASN A 90 14.15 -10.05 -2.92
CA ASN A 90 12.75 -9.77 -2.60
C ASN A 90 12.17 -8.79 -3.61
N VAL A 91 11.23 -9.25 -4.42
CA VAL A 91 10.71 -8.57 -5.60
C VAL A 91 9.29 -8.10 -5.33
N HIS A 92 9.08 -6.81 -5.22
CA HIS A 92 7.76 -6.24 -5.04
C HIS A 92 7.19 -5.73 -6.35
N TYR A 93 5.99 -6.20 -6.69
CA TYR A 93 5.29 -5.88 -7.92
C TYR A 93 5.84 -6.63 -9.15
N ALA A 94 5.07 -7.58 -9.67
CA ALA A 94 5.56 -8.57 -10.65
C ALA A 94 6.17 -7.94 -11.93
N ILE A 95 5.57 -6.87 -12.48
CA ILE A 95 6.06 -6.22 -13.70
C ILE A 95 6.73 -4.87 -13.37
N PRO A 96 7.95 -4.62 -13.83
CA PRO A 96 8.84 -5.50 -14.62
C PRO A 96 9.77 -6.33 -13.75
N HIS A 97 9.60 -6.27 -12.42
CA HIS A 97 10.60 -6.69 -11.44
C HIS A 97 10.81 -8.21 -11.42
N ALA A 98 9.73 -9.02 -11.54
CA ALA A 98 9.88 -10.50 -11.56
C ALA A 98 10.67 -10.98 -12.79
N THR A 99 10.44 -10.36 -13.97
CA THR A 99 11.19 -10.71 -15.18
C THR A 99 12.69 -10.35 -15.04
N ALA A 100 12.98 -9.18 -14.46
CA ALA A 100 14.36 -8.76 -14.20
C ALA A 100 15.05 -9.72 -13.20
N ALA A 101 14.34 -10.11 -12.13
CA ALA A 101 14.87 -11.04 -11.13
C ALA A 101 15.04 -12.46 -11.69
N TYR A 102 14.14 -12.93 -12.56
CA TYR A 102 14.30 -14.17 -13.28
C TYR A 102 15.61 -14.19 -14.10
N LEU A 103 15.90 -13.14 -14.87
CA LEU A 103 17.16 -13.02 -15.61
C LEU A 103 18.38 -13.00 -14.67
N ALA A 104 18.31 -12.24 -13.58
CA ALA A 104 19.39 -12.21 -12.59
C ALA A 104 19.62 -13.57 -11.93
N ARG A 105 18.56 -14.32 -11.62
CA ARG A 105 18.64 -15.68 -11.07
C ARG A 105 19.31 -16.67 -12.03
N GLU A 106 18.99 -16.62 -13.32
CA GLU A 106 19.63 -17.49 -14.32
C GLU A 106 21.14 -17.27 -14.39
N ILE A 107 21.60 -16.03 -14.15
CA ILE A 107 23.03 -15.67 -14.15
C ILE A 107 23.70 -16.04 -12.82
N THR A 108 23.07 -15.74 -11.68
CA THR A 108 23.71 -15.75 -10.36
C THR A 108 23.33 -16.93 -9.48
N ARG A 109 22.24 -17.61 -9.81
CA ARG A 109 21.59 -18.64 -8.98
C ARG A 109 21.08 -18.11 -7.63
N VAL A 110 21.00 -16.79 -7.42
CA VAL A 110 20.40 -16.22 -6.22
C VAL A 110 18.87 -16.38 -6.31
N PRO A 111 18.21 -16.98 -5.30
CA PRO A 111 16.77 -17.16 -5.32
C PRO A 111 16.03 -15.83 -5.25
N TYR A 112 14.82 -15.80 -5.85
CA TYR A 112 13.96 -14.64 -5.75
C TYR A 112 12.55 -14.98 -5.30
N VAL A 113 12.00 -14.10 -4.47
CA VAL A 113 10.64 -14.16 -3.93
C VAL A 113 9.84 -13.01 -4.50
N VAL A 114 8.70 -13.30 -5.14
CA VAL A 114 7.83 -12.28 -5.73
C VAL A 114 6.65 -12.00 -4.81
N THR A 115 6.41 -10.72 -4.48
CA THR A 115 5.22 -10.27 -3.76
C THR A 115 4.26 -9.56 -4.71
N LEU A 116 3.05 -10.11 -4.83
CA LEU A 116 1.96 -9.60 -5.66
C LEU A 116 1.12 -8.57 -4.89
N HIS A 117 0.86 -7.41 -5.51
CA HIS A 117 0.25 -6.27 -4.82
C HIS A 117 -1.14 -5.87 -5.31
N GLY A 118 -1.44 -5.98 -6.60
CA GLY A 118 -2.73 -5.53 -7.15
C GLY A 118 -2.70 -5.38 -8.65
N SER A 119 -2.48 -4.18 -9.16
CA SER A 119 -2.51 -3.91 -10.60
C SER A 119 -1.43 -4.65 -11.41
N ASP A 120 -0.40 -5.15 -10.78
CA ASP A 120 0.57 -6.09 -11.34
C ASP A 120 -0.03 -7.45 -11.72
N VAL A 121 -1.15 -7.80 -11.11
CA VAL A 121 -1.94 -9.00 -11.41
C VAL A 121 -3.19 -8.64 -12.21
N THR A 122 -3.98 -7.68 -11.70
CA THR A 122 -5.35 -7.43 -12.19
C THR A 122 -5.40 -6.60 -13.46
N ILE A 123 -4.37 -5.83 -13.77
CA ILE A 123 -4.33 -4.95 -14.96
C ILE A 123 -3.15 -5.33 -15.85
N LEU A 124 -1.92 -5.08 -15.36
CA LEU A 124 -0.71 -5.27 -16.18
C LEU A 124 -0.40 -6.74 -16.43
N GLY A 125 -0.55 -7.58 -15.40
CA GLY A 125 -0.26 -9.02 -15.51
C GLY A 125 -1.23 -9.76 -16.43
N SER A 126 -2.43 -9.22 -16.62
CA SER A 126 -3.45 -9.77 -17.51
C SER A 126 -3.42 -9.17 -18.92
N ASP A 127 -2.60 -8.15 -19.18
CA ASP A 127 -2.48 -7.55 -20.50
C ASP A 127 -1.69 -8.47 -21.44
N PRO A 128 -2.20 -8.77 -22.66
CA PRO A 128 -1.53 -9.68 -23.60
C PRO A 128 -0.09 -9.30 -23.94
N SER A 129 0.27 -8.02 -23.85
CA SER A 129 1.63 -7.52 -24.11
C SER A 129 2.66 -8.02 -23.09
N TYR A 130 2.21 -8.35 -21.87
CA TYR A 130 3.07 -8.70 -20.75
C TYR A 130 2.81 -10.10 -20.19
N GLN A 131 1.59 -10.59 -20.35
CA GLN A 131 1.08 -11.76 -19.65
C GLN A 131 1.99 -12.98 -19.73
N ILE A 132 2.41 -13.38 -20.93
CA ILE A 132 3.20 -14.61 -21.13
C ILE A 132 4.52 -14.54 -20.35
N VAL A 133 5.27 -13.45 -20.49
CA VAL A 133 6.58 -13.28 -19.84
C VAL A 133 6.42 -13.09 -18.34
N ASN A 134 5.40 -12.33 -17.93
CA ASN A 134 5.09 -12.10 -16.53
C ASN A 134 4.72 -13.38 -15.81
N ASN A 135 3.78 -14.16 -16.36
CA ASN A 135 3.35 -15.43 -15.78
C ASN A 135 4.51 -16.41 -15.67
N HIS A 136 5.32 -16.54 -16.74
CA HIS A 136 6.50 -17.37 -16.69
C HIS A 136 7.48 -16.96 -15.59
N SER A 137 7.75 -15.65 -15.46
CA SER A 137 8.69 -15.13 -14.45
C SER A 137 8.17 -15.33 -13.03
N VAL A 138 6.87 -15.15 -12.79
CA VAL A 138 6.26 -15.40 -11.49
C VAL A 138 6.22 -16.90 -11.16
N GLU A 139 5.85 -17.74 -12.13
CA GLU A 139 5.83 -19.20 -11.97
C GLU A 139 7.22 -19.79 -11.66
N ARG A 140 8.30 -19.19 -12.17
CA ARG A 140 9.70 -19.59 -11.93
C ARG A 140 10.33 -19.02 -10.68
N ALA A 141 9.62 -18.16 -9.93
CA ALA A 141 10.14 -17.64 -8.67
C ALA A 141 10.37 -18.78 -7.65
N ASP A 142 11.28 -18.64 -6.71
CA ASP A 142 11.52 -19.65 -5.67
C ASP A 142 10.39 -19.67 -4.63
N ALA A 143 9.75 -18.51 -4.37
CA ALA A 143 8.46 -18.40 -3.69
C ALA A 143 7.63 -17.26 -4.25
N VAL A 144 6.30 -17.35 -4.13
CA VAL A 144 5.37 -16.28 -4.48
C VAL A 144 4.51 -15.96 -3.26
N THR A 145 4.38 -14.66 -2.97
CA THR A 145 3.52 -14.17 -1.90
C THR A 145 2.47 -13.20 -2.42
N ALA A 146 1.35 -13.10 -1.76
CA ALA A 146 0.29 -12.14 -2.07
C ALA A 146 -0.10 -11.39 -0.79
N VAL A 147 -0.48 -10.10 -0.93
CA VAL A 147 -0.78 -9.22 0.21
C VAL A 147 -2.16 -9.46 0.84
N SER A 148 -2.97 -10.36 0.25
CA SER A 148 -4.31 -10.74 0.73
C SER A 148 -4.76 -12.04 0.08
N GLU A 149 -5.77 -12.70 0.67
CA GLU A 149 -6.44 -13.87 0.06
C GLU A 149 -7.12 -13.48 -1.25
N PHE A 150 -7.67 -12.27 -1.33
CA PHE A 150 -8.20 -11.72 -2.57
C PHE A 150 -7.12 -11.71 -3.66
N MET A 151 -5.93 -11.21 -3.37
CA MET A 151 -4.85 -11.15 -4.35
C MET A 151 -4.31 -12.54 -4.71
N GLN A 152 -4.30 -13.47 -3.77
CA GLN A 152 -3.97 -14.88 -4.02
C GLN A 152 -4.95 -15.49 -5.04
N ARG A 153 -6.26 -15.30 -4.86
CA ARG A 153 -7.28 -15.79 -5.82
C ARG A 153 -7.12 -15.15 -7.19
N GLU A 154 -6.94 -13.81 -7.24
CA GLU A 154 -6.72 -13.09 -8.50
C GLU A 154 -5.45 -13.61 -9.22
N ALA A 155 -4.40 -13.98 -8.48
CA ALA A 155 -3.18 -14.56 -9.07
C ALA A 155 -3.45 -15.92 -9.72
N TYR A 156 -4.19 -16.79 -9.09
CA TYR A 156 -4.58 -18.08 -9.69
C TYR A 156 -5.50 -17.89 -10.91
N GLU A 157 -6.49 -17.03 -10.81
CA GLU A 157 -7.50 -16.84 -11.87
C GLU A 157 -6.93 -16.10 -13.09
N ARG A 158 -6.11 -15.06 -12.89
CA ARG A 158 -5.65 -14.19 -13.97
C ARG A 158 -4.28 -14.54 -14.51
N LEU A 159 -3.36 -14.97 -13.65
CA LEU A 159 -2.03 -15.38 -14.09
C LEU A 159 -1.96 -16.89 -14.35
N GLY A 160 -2.96 -17.67 -13.96
CA GLY A 160 -2.99 -19.11 -14.17
C GLY A 160 -1.85 -19.82 -13.45
N LEU A 161 -1.44 -19.33 -12.28
CA LEU A 161 -0.35 -19.93 -11.51
C LEU A 161 -0.77 -21.31 -10.99
N GLU A 162 0.12 -22.30 -11.14
CA GLU A 162 -0.07 -23.67 -10.64
C GLU A 162 0.64 -23.89 -9.30
N ARG A 163 1.58 -23.01 -8.96
CA ARG A 163 2.36 -23.07 -7.74
C ARG A 163 1.63 -22.46 -6.55
N GLU A 164 2.07 -22.80 -5.34
CA GLU A 164 1.57 -22.18 -4.11
C GLU A 164 1.88 -20.69 -4.07
N VAL A 165 0.87 -19.88 -3.74
CA VAL A 165 0.98 -18.45 -3.44
C VAL A 165 0.69 -18.25 -1.96
N LYS A 166 1.70 -17.93 -1.16
CA LYS A 166 1.54 -17.70 0.29
C LYS A 166 0.95 -16.32 0.57
N VAL A 167 -0.06 -16.23 1.41
CA VAL A 167 -0.60 -14.93 1.85
C VAL A 167 0.26 -14.37 2.97
N ILE A 168 0.90 -13.21 2.74
CA ILE A 168 1.59 -12.42 3.75
C ILE A 168 1.01 -11.00 3.69
N PRO A 169 0.19 -10.59 4.68
CA PRO A 169 -0.52 -9.33 4.61
C PRO A 169 0.43 -8.12 4.73
N ASN A 170 -0.06 -6.95 4.34
CA ASN A 170 0.61 -5.70 4.64
C ASN A 170 0.64 -5.44 6.14
N PHE A 171 1.59 -4.62 6.60
CA PHE A 171 1.71 -4.21 8.00
C PHE A 171 1.74 -2.69 8.15
N VAL A 172 1.57 -2.25 9.39
CA VAL A 172 1.72 -0.85 9.77
C VAL A 172 2.64 -0.73 10.99
N ASP A 173 3.43 0.34 11.04
CA ASP A 173 4.18 0.70 12.24
C ASP A 173 3.20 1.21 13.31
N THR A 174 2.93 0.35 14.29
CA THR A 174 1.94 0.59 15.35
C THR A 174 2.43 1.55 16.44
N GLN A 175 3.68 1.99 16.40
CA GLN A 175 4.23 3.03 17.27
C GLN A 175 4.07 4.40 16.61
N VAL A 176 4.39 4.52 15.34
CA VAL A 176 4.19 5.73 14.55
C VAL A 176 2.69 6.05 14.40
N PHE A 177 1.90 5.04 14.01
CA PHE A 177 0.44 5.13 13.91
C PHE A 177 -0.23 4.65 15.20
N ALA A 178 0.07 5.32 16.31
CA ALA A 178 -0.53 5.06 17.62
C ALA A 178 -1.56 6.13 17.96
N PRO A 179 -2.58 5.80 18.78
CA PRO A 179 -3.42 6.82 19.41
C PRO A 179 -2.56 7.76 20.23
N ALA A 180 -2.73 9.05 20.05
CA ALA A 180 -2.10 10.12 20.83
C ALA A 180 -2.99 11.37 20.78
N PRO A 181 -2.79 12.36 21.65
CA PRO A 181 -3.43 13.66 21.51
C PRO A 181 -3.15 14.27 20.14
N CYS A 182 -4.14 14.97 19.57
CA CYS A 182 -3.96 15.74 18.37
C CYS A 182 -2.97 16.89 18.65
N GLU A 183 -1.85 16.90 17.92
CA GLU A 183 -0.95 18.06 17.93
C GLU A 183 -1.57 19.11 17.00
N ALA A 184 -1.89 20.26 17.56
CA ALA A 184 -2.74 21.29 16.97
C ALA A 184 -2.64 21.44 15.44
N ILE A 185 -3.58 20.86 14.74
CA ILE A 185 -4.09 21.43 13.51
C ILE A 185 -5.05 22.52 14.00
N GLU A 186 -4.97 23.74 13.46
CA GLU A 186 -5.97 24.76 13.74
C GLU A 186 -7.35 24.15 13.47
N ARG A 187 -8.04 23.73 14.54
CA ARG A 187 -9.43 23.31 14.46
C ARG A 187 -10.23 24.60 14.54
N ASP A 188 -10.77 25.05 13.43
CA ASP A 188 -11.67 26.20 13.39
C ASP A 188 -12.89 26.03 14.32
N CYS A 189 -13.08 24.83 14.87
CA CYS A 189 -14.23 24.50 15.70
C CYS A 189 -14.00 23.25 16.56
N ASP A 190 -14.06 23.39 17.89
CA ASP A 190 -13.97 22.27 18.86
C ASP A 190 -15.15 21.26 18.76
N LYS A 191 -16.22 21.63 18.05
CA LYS A 191 -17.43 20.81 17.87
C LYS A 191 -17.52 20.16 16.50
N CYS A 192 -16.65 20.52 15.57
CA CYS A 192 -16.67 19.98 14.20
C CYS A 192 -16.16 18.55 14.20
N GLY A 193 -16.95 17.61 13.67
CA GLY A 193 -16.48 16.26 13.37
C GLY A 193 -15.66 16.27 12.08
N VAL A 194 -14.41 15.84 12.16
CA VAL A 194 -13.49 15.78 11.02
C VAL A 194 -13.50 14.40 10.39
N ILE A 195 -13.91 14.34 9.14
CA ILE A 195 -13.80 13.17 8.28
C ILE A 195 -12.49 13.27 7.49
N VAL A 196 -11.69 12.21 7.41
CA VAL A 196 -10.44 12.20 6.65
C VAL A 196 -10.42 11.12 5.59
N HIS A 197 -9.87 11.49 4.43
CA HIS A 197 -9.52 10.55 3.36
C HIS A 197 -8.08 10.79 2.94
N VAL A 198 -7.29 9.71 2.84
CA VAL A 198 -5.88 9.79 2.42
C VAL A 198 -5.68 8.89 1.20
N SER A 199 -5.30 9.46 0.05
CA SER A 199 -5.00 8.68 -1.15
C SER A 199 -4.21 9.49 -2.19
N ASN A 200 -3.82 8.82 -3.29
CA ASN A 200 -3.16 9.42 -4.45
C ASN A 200 -4.14 9.86 -5.55
N PHE A 201 -5.36 10.14 -5.25
CA PHE A 201 -6.44 10.65 -6.11
C PHE A 201 -6.47 10.06 -7.53
N ARG A 202 -6.21 8.75 -7.64
CA ARG A 202 -6.41 8.01 -8.89
C ARG A 202 -7.91 7.69 -9.05
N PRO A 203 -8.42 7.52 -10.29
CA PRO A 203 -9.83 7.22 -10.55
C PRO A 203 -10.39 6.07 -9.71
N VAL A 204 -9.59 5.03 -9.48
CA VAL A 204 -9.96 3.88 -8.65
C VAL A 204 -10.25 4.25 -7.19
N LYS A 205 -9.77 5.39 -6.69
CA LYS A 205 -9.99 5.86 -5.31
C LYS A 205 -11.35 6.54 -5.12
N ARG A 206 -12.05 6.88 -6.21
CA ARG A 206 -13.43 7.38 -6.19
C ARG A 206 -13.67 8.55 -5.23
N VAL A 207 -12.69 9.49 -5.13
CA VAL A 207 -12.77 10.63 -4.21
C VAL A 207 -14.00 11.50 -4.49
N THR A 208 -14.46 11.56 -5.74
CA THR A 208 -15.71 12.24 -6.13
C THR A 208 -16.94 11.67 -5.44
N ASP A 209 -17.02 10.35 -5.21
CA ASP A 209 -18.15 9.74 -4.49
C ASP A 209 -18.19 10.21 -3.03
N LEU A 210 -17.03 10.42 -2.40
CA LEU A 210 -16.95 10.97 -1.06
C LEU A 210 -17.39 12.43 -1.02
N VAL A 211 -17.05 13.23 -2.02
CA VAL A 211 -17.51 14.63 -2.12
C VAL A 211 -19.03 14.68 -2.30
N TYR A 212 -19.60 13.80 -3.14
CA TYR A 212 -21.07 13.67 -3.22
C TYR A 212 -21.69 13.24 -1.88
N ALA A 213 -21.11 12.27 -1.18
CA ALA A 213 -21.58 11.87 0.14
C ALA A 213 -21.55 13.05 1.12
N MET A 214 -20.50 13.87 1.08
CA MET A 214 -20.41 15.09 1.92
C MET A 214 -21.51 16.10 1.60
N SER A 215 -21.94 16.24 0.35
CA SER A 215 -23.07 17.12 0.01
C SER A 215 -24.38 16.70 0.66
N ILE A 216 -24.54 15.40 0.96
CA ILE A 216 -25.69 14.88 1.70
C ILE A 216 -25.50 15.07 3.20
N VAL A 217 -24.29 14.82 3.70
CA VAL A 217 -23.94 14.96 5.12
C VAL A 217 -24.12 16.39 5.59
N THR A 218 -23.58 17.37 4.85
CA THR A 218 -23.60 18.79 5.24
C THR A 218 -25.00 19.42 5.27
N LYS A 219 -25.96 18.86 4.53
CA LYS A 219 -27.38 19.27 4.64
C LYS A 219 -28.00 18.92 5.99
N GLN A 220 -27.51 17.89 6.66
CA GLN A 220 -28.00 17.43 7.95
C GLN A 220 -27.09 17.85 9.11
N GLU A 221 -25.80 17.96 8.87
CA GLU A 221 -24.75 18.32 9.82
C GLU A 221 -23.84 19.42 9.18
N PRO A 222 -24.26 20.69 9.20
CA PRO A 222 -23.53 21.77 8.52
C PRO A 222 -22.09 21.99 9.03
N GLU A 223 -21.82 21.58 10.27
CA GLU A 223 -20.50 21.67 10.90
C GLU A 223 -19.55 20.53 10.54
N ALA A 224 -20.01 19.51 9.79
CA ALA A 224 -19.15 18.43 9.35
C ALA A 224 -18.06 18.93 8.39
N ARG A 225 -16.83 18.48 8.59
CA ARG A 225 -15.66 18.85 7.77
C ARG A 225 -15.03 17.60 7.15
N LEU A 226 -14.66 17.69 5.88
CA LEU A 226 -13.90 16.67 5.16
C LEU A 226 -12.50 17.19 4.86
N MET A 227 -11.51 16.44 5.28
CA MET A 227 -10.10 16.67 4.93
C MET A 227 -9.67 15.62 3.88
N LEU A 228 -9.36 16.09 2.69
CA LEU A 228 -8.83 15.29 1.58
C LEU A 228 -7.31 15.44 1.52
N VAL A 229 -6.60 14.38 1.88
CA VAL A 229 -5.14 14.37 1.98
C VAL A 229 -4.56 13.60 0.80
N GLY A 230 -3.70 14.25 0.05
CA GLY A 230 -3.03 13.69 -1.11
C GLY A 230 -3.24 14.49 -2.38
N ASP A 231 -2.76 13.93 -3.48
CA ASP A 231 -2.81 14.56 -4.80
C ASP A 231 -2.87 13.47 -5.88
N GLY A 232 -3.23 13.84 -7.10
CA GLY A 232 -3.25 12.90 -8.21
C GLY A 232 -4.14 13.32 -9.38
N PRO A 233 -4.32 12.42 -10.37
CA PRO A 233 -4.99 12.75 -11.63
C PRO A 233 -6.40 13.34 -11.46
N ASP A 234 -7.15 12.89 -10.46
CA ASP A 234 -8.54 13.33 -10.24
C ASP A 234 -8.66 14.65 -9.46
N ARG A 235 -7.55 15.24 -8.99
CA ARG A 235 -7.60 16.46 -8.16
C ARG A 235 -8.46 17.55 -8.77
N HIS A 236 -8.24 17.87 -10.04
CA HIS A 236 -9.00 18.91 -10.73
C HIS A 236 -10.51 18.61 -10.80
N SER A 237 -10.87 17.36 -11.03
CA SER A 237 -12.28 16.92 -11.05
C SER A 237 -12.92 17.06 -9.66
N VAL A 238 -12.16 16.75 -8.61
CA VAL A 238 -12.60 16.88 -7.21
C VAL A 238 -12.80 18.37 -6.86
N GLU A 239 -11.86 19.26 -7.22
CA GLU A 239 -11.97 20.72 -7.01
C GLU A 239 -13.22 21.30 -7.68
N LYS A 240 -13.45 20.99 -8.96
CA LYS A 240 -14.66 21.40 -9.69
C LYS A 240 -15.95 20.91 -9.03
N LEU A 241 -15.94 19.68 -8.55
CA LEU A 241 -17.10 19.12 -7.90
C LEU A 241 -17.40 19.80 -6.55
N ILE A 242 -16.38 20.11 -5.75
CA ILE A 242 -16.51 20.88 -4.50
C ILE A 242 -17.14 22.26 -4.79
N GLU A 243 -16.65 22.94 -5.84
CA GLU A 243 -17.19 24.24 -6.28
C GLU A 243 -18.65 24.12 -6.68
N SER A 244 -18.98 23.17 -7.57
CA SER A 244 -20.34 23.00 -8.10
C SER A 244 -21.37 22.65 -7.04
N LEU A 245 -20.95 21.99 -5.96
CA LEU A 245 -21.79 21.61 -4.82
C LEU A 245 -21.78 22.64 -3.68
N GLY A 246 -21.00 23.72 -3.79
CA GLY A 246 -20.90 24.77 -2.77
C GLY A 246 -20.27 24.31 -1.45
N LEU A 247 -19.32 23.35 -1.51
CA LEU A 247 -18.73 22.72 -0.33
C LEU A 247 -17.41 23.34 0.14
N HIS A 248 -17.03 24.53 -0.32
CA HIS A 248 -15.75 25.16 -0.01
C HIS A 248 -15.50 25.34 1.50
N SER A 249 -16.53 25.59 2.27
CA SER A 249 -16.43 25.74 3.74
C SER A 249 -16.33 24.41 4.48
N ASN A 250 -16.67 23.29 3.82
CA ASN A 250 -16.75 21.98 4.45
C ASN A 250 -15.66 21.01 4.01
N VAL A 251 -15.02 21.26 2.86
CA VAL A 251 -14.02 20.36 2.29
C VAL A 251 -12.69 21.09 2.11
N THR A 252 -11.64 20.53 2.72
CA THR A 252 -10.27 21.03 2.60
C THR A 252 -9.40 20.05 1.81
N LEU A 253 -8.76 20.52 0.76
CA LEU A 253 -7.74 19.80 0.00
C LEU A 253 -6.37 20.19 0.51
N THR A 254 -5.69 19.30 1.21
CA THR A 254 -4.38 19.60 1.84
C THR A 254 -3.20 19.43 0.90
N GLY A 255 -3.40 18.76 -0.25
CA GLY A 255 -2.29 18.29 -1.07
C GLY A 255 -1.50 17.17 -0.39
N PHE A 256 -0.29 16.96 -0.86
CA PHE A 256 0.61 15.97 -0.28
C PHE A 256 1.08 16.39 1.12
N ARG A 257 1.02 15.44 2.07
CA ARG A 257 1.41 15.64 3.47
C ARG A 257 2.33 14.51 3.93
N SER A 258 3.29 14.82 4.79
CA SER A 258 4.19 13.85 5.45
C SER A 258 3.76 13.49 6.87
N ASP A 259 2.94 14.32 7.52
CA ASP A 259 2.46 14.17 8.90
C ASP A 259 1.15 13.37 9.02
N ILE A 260 0.98 12.37 8.16
CA ILE A 260 -0.23 11.52 8.13
C ILE A 260 -0.64 10.98 9.51
N PRO A 261 0.30 10.50 10.38
CA PRO A 261 -0.08 10.02 11.70
C PRO A 261 -0.80 11.09 12.53
N ASN A 262 -0.36 12.35 12.47
CA ASN A 262 -0.99 13.45 13.18
C ASN A 262 -2.36 13.80 12.59
N LEU A 263 -2.49 13.85 11.26
CA LEU A 263 -3.77 14.10 10.59
C LEU A 263 -4.83 13.04 10.96
N LEU A 264 -4.46 11.77 11.03
CA LEU A 264 -5.36 10.69 11.45
C LEU A 264 -5.77 10.83 12.92
N ARG A 265 -4.85 11.21 13.82
CA ARG A 265 -5.14 11.46 15.25
C ARG A 265 -6.09 12.63 15.45
N CYS A 266 -6.02 13.63 14.57
CA CYS A 266 -6.86 14.84 14.61
C CYS A 266 -8.22 14.64 13.93
N SER A 267 -8.51 13.45 13.43
CA SER A 267 -9.76 13.12 12.74
C SER A 267 -10.68 12.26 13.60
N ASP A 268 -11.98 12.30 13.31
CA ASP A 268 -13.02 11.55 14.02
C ASP A 268 -13.48 10.31 13.26
N ILE A 269 -13.39 10.32 11.92
CA ILE A 269 -13.84 9.27 11.03
C ILE A 269 -12.87 9.17 9.85
N GLY A 270 -12.36 7.98 9.56
CA GLY A 270 -11.60 7.72 8.35
C GLY A 270 -12.46 7.08 7.26
N VAL A 271 -12.25 7.47 6.01
CA VAL A 271 -13.02 6.95 4.87
C VAL A 271 -12.09 6.44 3.77
N LEU A 272 -12.39 5.23 3.27
CA LEU A 272 -11.79 4.63 2.08
C LEU A 272 -12.90 4.25 1.10
N CYS A 273 -13.09 5.02 0.02
CA CYS A 273 -14.22 4.86 -0.91
C CYS A 273 -13.84 4.22 -2.26
N SER A 274 -12.74 3.50 -2.31
CA SER A 274 -12.17 2.93 -3.54
C SER A 274 -13.09 1.94 -4.25
N GLU A 275 -12.93 1.82 -5.56
CA GLU A 275 -13.62 0.82 -6.41
C GLU A 275 -12.98 -0.57 -6.31
N THR A 276 -11.67 -0.64 -6.05
CA THR A 276 -10.94 -1.88 -5.79
C THR A 276 -9.74 -1.62 -4.88
N GLU A 277 -9.43 -2.56 -4.00
CA GLU A 277 -8.28 -2.56 -3.10
C GLU A 277 -7.81 -3.98 -2.85
N SER A 278 -6.50 -4.17 -2.81
CA SER A 278 -5.93 -5.49 -2.44
C SER A 278 -5.71 -5.59 -0.92
N ALA A 279 -4.91 -4.69 -0.36
CA ALA A 279 -4.64 -4.58 1.07
C ALA A 279 -4.21 -3.13 1.39
N PRO A 280 -5.16 -2.20 1.58
CA PRO A 280 -4.87 -0.78 1.66
C PRO A 280 -4.13 -0.39 2.95
N LEU A 281 -2.92 0.19 2.81
CA LEU A 281 -2.12 0.67 3.93
C LEU A 281 -2.85 1.75 4.73
N THR A 282 -3.51 2.69 4.06
CA THR A 282 -4.25 3.78 4.72
C THR A 282 -5.36 3.29 5.64
N LEU A 283 -5.96 2.13 5.31
CA LEU A 283 -6.92 1.48 6.20
C LEU A 283 -6.26 0.98 7.48
N LEU A 284 -5.11 0.28 7.35
CA LEU A 284 -4.34 -0.19 8.49
C LEU A 284 -3.80 0.97 9.35
N GLU A 285 -3.36 2.05 8.71
CA GLU A 285 -2.86 3.26 9.36
C GLU A 285 -3.97 3.94 10.18
N GLY A 286 -5.18 4.13 9.60
CA GLY A 286 -6.34 4.67 10.33
C GLY A 286 -6.77 3.77 11.47
N MET A 287 -6.92 2.48 11.24
CA MET A 287 -7.27 1.49 12.29
C MET A 287 -6.21 1.45 13.40
N SER A 288 -4.94 1.60 13.05
CA SER A 288 -3.83 1.62 13.99
C SER A 288 -3.87 2.83 14.93
N THR A 289 -4.35 3.99 14.49
CA THR A 289 -4.57 5.17 15.34
C THR A 289 -5.87 5.11 16.16
N ALA A 290 -6.57 3.98 16.15
CA ALA A 290 -7.90 3.80 16.74
C ALA A 290 -8.98 4.70 16.09
N LEU A 291 -8.77 5.13 14.85
CA LEU A 291 -9.76 5.86 14.07
C LEU A 291 -10.82 4.87 13.54
N PRO A 292 -12.13 5.09 13.77
CA PRO A 292 -13.16 4.27 13.17
C PRO A 292 -13.16 4.50 11.65
N MET A 293 -13.04 3.41 10.89
CA MET A 293 -12.97 3.45 9.44
C MET A 293 -14.30 3.04 8.80
N ILE A 294 -14.68 3.79 7.76
CA ILE A 294 -15.71 3.40 6.79
C ILE A 294 -14.98 3.04 5.50
N ALA A 295 -15.23 1.88 4.95
CA ALA A 295 -14.63 1.47 3.69
C ALA A 295 -15.65 0.84 2.74
N THR A 296 -15.37 0.92 1.44
CA THR A 296 -16.11 0.16 0.44
C THR A 296 -15.80 -1.33 0.55
N LYS A 297 -16.82 -2.18 0.40
CA LYS A 297 -16.71 -3.64 0.46
C LYS A 297 -16.17 -4.18 -0.87
N VAL A 298 -14.86 -4.02 -1.08
CA VAL A 298 -14.17 -4.39 -2.32
C VAL A 298 -12.87 -5.15 -2.03
N GLY A 299 -12.51 -6.07 -2.92
CA GLY A 299 -11.24 -6.78 -2.89
C GLY A 299 -10.92 -7.36 -1.51
N GLY A 300 -9.70 -7.10 -1.01
CA GLY A 300 -9.22 -7.57 0.29
C GLY A 300 -9.68 -6.74 1.50
N VAL A 301 -10.48 -5.68 1.33
CA VAL A 301 -10.96 -4.84 2.44
C VAL A 301 -11.74 -5.64 3.49
N HIS A 302 -12.57 -6.60 3.05
CA HIS A 302 -13.37 -7.46 3.94
C HIS A 302 -12.52 -8.46 4.76
N GLU A 303 -11.25 -8.65 4.42
CA GLU A 303 -10.31 -9.46 5.22
C GLU A 303 -9.79 -8.67 6.43
N ILE A 304 -9.87 -7.33 6.36
CA ILE A 304 -9.40 -6.39 7.38
C ILE A 304 -10.57 -5.88 8.23
N ILE A 305 -11.66 -5.43 7.58
CA ILE A 305 -12.86 -4.92 8.25
C ILE A 305 -13.93 -6.02 8.35
N ASN A 306 -14.36 -6.27 9.58
CA ASN A 306 -15.58 -7.02 9.89
C ASN A 306 -16.68 -5.99 10.19
N ASP A 307 -17.66 -5.89 9.27
CA ASP A 307 -18.70 -4.87 9.30
C ASP A 307 -19.43 -4.80 10.64
N GLY A 308 -19.61 -3.57 11.16
CA GLY A 308 -20.22 -3.29 12.46
C GLY A 308 -19.41 -3.75 13.68
N LYS A 309 -18.25 -4.40 13.51
CA LYS A 309 -17.41 -4.88 14.62
C LYS A 309 -16.18 -4.03 14.84
N ASN A 310 -15.37 -3.79 13.80
CA ASN A 310 -14.14 -3.03 13.84
C ASN A 310 -14.07 -1.92 12.76
N GLY A 311 -15.18 -1.62 12.12
CA GLY A 311 -15.39 -0.61 11.10
C GLY A 311 -16.75 -0.78 10.44
N LEU A 312 -17.05 0.03 9.43
CA LEU A 312 -18.26 -0.08 8.63
C LEU A 312 -17.91 -0.37 7.17
N LEU A 313 -18.68 -1.23 6.51
CA LEU A 313 -18.57 -1.51 5.09
C LEU A 313 -19.80 -0.97 4.34
N VAL A 314 -19.54 -0.33 3.21
CA VAL A 314 -20.58 0.17 2.30
C VAL A 314 -20.34 -0.37 0.88
N PRO A 315 -21.36 -0.49 0.02
CA PRO A 315 -21.13 -0.86 -1.37
C PRO A 315 -20.34 0.24 -2.12
N PRO A 316 -19.50 -0.12 -3.09
CA PRO A 316 -18.80 0.86 -3.93
C PRO A 316 -19.77 1.59 -4.86
N LYS A 317 -19.48 2.83 -5.22
CA LYS A 317 -20.29 3.67 -6.13
C LYS A 317 -21.70 4.03 -5.57
N HIS A 318 -21.85 4.01 -4.26
CA HIS A 318 -23.10 4.37 -3.57
C HIS A 318 -22.85 5.50 -2.57
N PRO A 319 -22.73 6.75 -3.03
CA PRO A 319 -22.43 7.91 -2.17
C PRO A 319 -23.53 8.14 -1.11
N GLU A 320 -24.77 7.77 -1.36
CA GLU A 320 -25.88 7.86 -0.39
C GLU A 320 -25.65 6.95 0.81
N GLU A 321 -25.25 5.69 0.58
CA GLU A 321 -24.96 4.75 1.66
C GLU A 321 -23.67 5.15 2.42
N LEU A 322 -22.69 5.70 1.70
CA LEU A 322 -21.51 6.27 2.31
C LEU A 322 -21.86 7.44 3.23
N ALA A 323 -22.77 8.34 2.79
CA ALA A 323 -23.28 9.45 3.59
C ALA A 323 -24.00 8.96 4.86
N GLN A 324 -24.84 7.93 4.74
CA GLN A 324 -25.55 7.36 5.91
C GLN A 324 -24.56 6.75 6.92
N ALA A 325 -23.53 6.05 6.44
CA ALA A 325 -22.50 5.49 7.32
C ALA A 325 -21.70 6.62 8.03
N ILE A 326 -21.38 7.71 7.33
CA ILE A 326 -20.74 8.90 7.91
C ILE A 326 -21.65 9.52 8.97
N LEU A 327 -22.91 9.80 8.66
CA LEU A 327 -23.90 10.37 9.59
C LEU A 327 -24.08 9.51 10.84
N ARG A 328 -24.14 8.20 10.69
CA ARG A 328 -24.21 7.24 11.80
C ARG A 328 -23.04 7.40 12.76
N LEU A 329 -21.80 7.44 12.25
CA LEU A 329 -20.62 7.63 13.08
C LEU A 329 -20.51 9.07 13.60
N TYR A 330 -20.89 10.06 12.80
CA TYR A 330 -20.85 11.47 13.21
C TYR A 330 -21.70 11.72 14.46
N ARG A 331 -22.92 11.16 14.52
CA ARG A 331 -23.88 11.32 15.61
C ARG A 331 -23.60 10.46 16.83
N ASP A 332 -23.00 9.30 16.66
CA ASP A 332 -22.77 8.32 17.74
C ASP A 332 -21.28 8.26 18.15
N LYS A 333 -20.88 9.16 19.06
CA LYS A 333 -19.53 9.20 19.64
C LYS A 333 -19.14 7.88 20.35
N LYS A 334 -20.14 7.19 20.98
CA LYS A 334 -19.89 5.91 21.66
C LYS A 334 -19.54 4.82 20.66
N LEU A 335 -20.30 4.75 19.56
CA LEU A 335 -20.03 3.81 18.48
C LEU A 335 -18.66 4.06 17.85
N ARG A 336 -18.31 5.35 17.58
CA ARG A 336 -16.97 5.71 17.08
C ARG A 336 -15.86 5.13 17.94
N ARG A 337 -15.93 5.38 19.26
CA ARG A 337 -14.93 4.88 20.21
C ARG A 337 -14.84 3.34 20.21
N ILE A 338 -15.99 2.65 20.26
CA ILE A 338 -16.03 1.19 20.28
C ILE A 338 -15.40 0.59 19.00
N LEU A 339 -15.76 1.14 17.83
CA LEU A 339 -15.22 0.64 16.56
C LEU A 339 -13.73 0.95 16.42
N GLY A 340 -13.29 2.15 16.82
CA GLY A 340 -11.88 2.53 16.80
C GLY A 340 -11.01 1.66 17.71
N GLU A 341 -11.44 1.39 18.95
CA GLU A 341 -10.74 0.50 19.89
C GLU A 341 -10.60 -0.92 19.32
N LYS A 342 -11.68 -1.45 18.70
CA LYS A 342 -11.65 -2.78 18.07
C LYS A 342 -10.82 -2.80 16.79
N ALA A 343 -10.84 -1.72 16.01
CA ALA A 343 -9.98 -1.53 14.84
C ALA A 343 -8.50 -1.64 15.24
N ARG A 344 -8.09 -0.87 16.24
CA ARG A 344 -6.72 -0.92 16.79
C ARG A 344 -6.34 -2.33 17.26
N ARG A 345 -7.23 -3.00 18.01
CA ARG A 345 -6.99 -4.38 18.47
C ARG A 345 -6.74 -5.33 17.30
N THR A 346 -7.55 -5.26 16.26
CA THR A 346 -7.37 -6.07 15.04
C THR A 346 -5.99 -5.87 14.42
N VAL A 347 -5.53 -4.62 14.35
CA VAL A 347 -4.19 -4.30 13.82
C VAL A 347 -3.09 -4.90 14.69
N LEU A 348 -3.17 -4.73 16.01
CA LEU A 348 -2.18 -5.28 16.96
C LEU A 348 -2.13 -6.81 16.95
N GLU A 349 -3.27 -7.46 16.69
CA GLU A 349 -3.37 -8.91 16.62
C GLU A 349 -2.83 -9.49 15.30
N ARG A 350 -2.90 -8.77 14.17
CA ARG A 350 -2.67 -9.37 12.85
C ARG A 350 -1.68 -8.64 11.95
N TYR A 351 -1.51 -7.32 12.09
CA TYR A 351 -0.88 -6.47 11.07
C TYR A 351 0.31 -5.67 11.62
N THR A 352 0.98 -6.17 12.66
CA THR A 352 2.21 -5.55 13.20
C THR A 352 3.43 -5.92 12.36
N ALA A 353 4.44 -5.05 12.37
CA ALA A 353 5.71 -5.31 11.70
C ALA A 353 6.32 -6.66 12.13
N ASP A 354 6.35 -6.97 13.44
CA ASP A 354 6.96 -8.20 13.93
C ASP A 354 6.32 -9.46 13.33
N LYS A 355 4.99 -9.50 13.25
CA LYS A 355 4.27 -10.66 12.73
C LYS A 355 4.49 -10.86 11.24
N VAL A 356 4.49 -9.77 10.48
CA VAL A 356 4.58 -9.84 9.02
C VAL A 356 6.03 -10.04 8.56
N VAL A 357 6.97 -9.30 9.15
CA VAL A 357 8.39 -9.40 8.80
C VAL A 357 8.94 -10.80 9.05
N ASN A 358 8.55 -11.44 10.17
CA ASN A 358 8.96 -12.80 10.48
C ASN A 358 8.50 -13.80 9.39
N GLN A 359 7.28 -13.64 8.83
CA GLN A 359 6.80 -14.51 7.76
C GLN A 359 7.62 -14.36 6.47
N TYR A 360 8.11 -13.16 6.16
CA TYR A 360 9.05 -12.93 5.05
C TYR A 360 10.40 -13.57 5.33
N ILE A 361 10.96 -13.42 6.54
CA ILE A 361 12.24 -14.02 6.94
C ILE A 361 12.17 -15.54 6.83
N GLU A 362 11.12 -16.17 7.38
CA GLU A 362 10.89 -17.61 7.24
C GLU A 362 10.83 -18.06 5.78
N THR A 363 10.18 -17.27 4.93
CA THR A 363 10.08 -17.55 3.50
C THR A 363 11.47 -17.47 2.84
N PHE A 364 12.26 -16.43 3.16
CA PHE A 364 13.62 -16.26 2.61
C PHE A 364 14.56 -17.36 3.09
N GLU A 365 14.50 -17.78 4.34
CA GLU A 365 15.29 -18.88 4.86
C GLU A 365 14.96 -20.22 4.17
N SER A 366 13.69 -20.45 3.87
CA SER A 366 13.27 -21.68 3.19
C SER A 366 13.86 -21.78 1.79
N VAL A 367 13.79 -20.68 1.00
CA VAL A 367 14.31 -20.67 -0.38
C VAL A 367 15.85 -20.62 -0.42
N SER A 368 16.50 -20.00 0.55
CA SER A 368 17.97 -19.94 0.61
C SER A 368 18.60 -21.29 0.98
N LYS A 369 17.97 -22.08 1.83
CA LYS A 369 18.43 -23.43 2.22
C LYS A 369 18.39 -24.41 1.04
N THR A 370 17.44 -24.30 0.16
CA THR A 370 17.31 -25.13 -1.04
C THR A 370 18.50 -24.94 -2.00
N ARG A 371 19.16 -23.78 -1.99
CA ARG A 371 20.38 -23.49 -2.77
C ARG A 371 21.59 -24.33 -2.34
N GLY A 372 21.68 -24.70 -1.05
CA GLY A 372 22.80 -25.50 -0.52
C GLY A 372 22.72 -26.99 -0.81
N LEU A 373 21.62 -27.46 -1.40
CA LEU A 373 21.35 -28.86 -1.71
C LEU A 373 21.37 -29.18 -3.23
N ALA A 374 21.52 -28.17 -4.08
CA ALA A 374 21.60 -28.29 -5.54
C ALA A 374 22.99 -27.88 -6.04
#